data_5d4eabe42fdf3b0664a0373189cd4c2d
#
_entry.id   5d4eabe42fdf3b0664a0373189cd4c2d
#
_cell.length_a   1.000
_cell.length_b   1.000
_cell.length_c   1.000
_cell.angle_alpha   90.00
_cell.angle_beta   90.00
_cell.angle_gamma   90.00
#
_symmetry.space_group_name_H-M   'P 1'
#
loop_
_entity.id
_entity.type
_entity.pdbx_description
1 polymer ?
#
loop_
_entity_poly.entity_id
_entity_poly.type
_entity_poly.pdbx_seq_one_letter_code
_entity_poly.pdbx_strand_id
1 'polypeptide(L)'
;MHSAARTASAADLAQSLQRTRERTLGLIQAWQNAMPDLSVTPLPGMNPPLWEWGHIAWFQEWWTVRNRQRHLGTRSPSSGADFDASLLRDADALYNSSEVAHDSRWSLPLPDLAGTQAYLAQVLQRSLDHLQDALVAGQGASDEALYFWRLVLQHEDMHNEASVYMAQGLGLELPPALCWREPASGAAAAQAKPVGRSGGIWVPAQ
;
A
#
# COMPACT_ATOMS: atom_id res chain seq x y z
N MET A 1 -5.48 -1.66 -15.56
CA MET A 1 -5.13 -0.48 -14.74
C MET A 1 -3.62 -0.24 -14.60
N HIS A 2 -2.80 -1.28 -14.52
CA HIS A 2 -1.33 -1.13 -14.36
C HIS A 2 -0.62 -0.34 -15.49
N SER A 3 -1.22 -0.21 -16.67
CA SER A 3 -0.62 0.57 -17.78
C SER A 3 -0.65 2.09 -17.53
N ALA A 4 -1.72 2.62 -16.94
CA ALA A 4 -1.86 4.06 -16.72
C ALA A 4 -0.90 4.59 -15.63
N ALA A 5 -0.68 3.83 -14.55
CA ALA A 5 0.25 4.23 -13.49
C ALA A 5 1.71 4.30 -13.98
N ARG A 6 2.09 3.46 -14.95
CA ARG A 6 3.45 3.42 -15.51
C ARG A 6 3.84 4.68 -16.28
N THR A 7 2.87 5.35 -16.89
CA THR A 7 3.07 6.54 -17.73
C THR A 7 2.41 7.78 -17.14
N ALA A 8 1.83 7.68 -15.92
CA ALA A 8 1.17 8.77 -15.25
C ALA A 8 2.13 9.94 -15.00
N SER A 9 1.62 11.16 -15.23
CA SER A 9 2.32 12.37 -14.85
C SER A 9 2.42 12.49 -13.31
N ALA A 10 3.26 13.39 -12.82
CA ALA A 10 3.37 13.62 -11.39
C ALA A 10 2.03 14.10 -10.76
N ALA A 11 1.25 14.91 -11.50
CA ALA A 11 -0.08 15.34 -11.04
C ALA A 11 -1.05 14.16 -10.93
N ASP A 12 -1.05 13.26 -11.92
CA ASP A 12 -1.90 12.05 -11.91
C ASP A 12 -1.45 11.09 -10.79
N LEU A 13 -0.15 10.99 -10.52
CA LEU A 13 0.39 10.20 -9.42
C LEU A 13 -0.02 10.76 -8.07
N ALA A 14 0.07 12.08 -7.86
CA ALA A 14 -0.41 12.72 -6.63
C ALA A 14 -1.88 12.39 -6.37
N GLN A 15 -2.74 12.53 -7.36
CA GLN A 15 -4.16 12.19 -7.26
C GLN A 15 -4.38 10.67 -7.01
N SER A 16 -3.56 9.83 -7.64
CA SER A 16 -3.67 8.36 -7.46
C SER A 16 -3.24 7.93 -6.06
N LEU A 17 -2.18 8.52 -5.50
CA LEU A 17 -1.74 8.29 -4.12
C LEU A 17 -2.81 8.70 -3.10
N GLN A 18 -3.47 9.83 -3.32
CA GLN A 18 -4.57 10.25 -2.46
C GLN A 18 -5.75 9.26 -2.51
N ARG A 19 -6.16 8.86 -3.72
CA ARG A 19 -7.28 7.91 -3.90
C ARG A 19 -6.99 6.52 -3.33
N THR A 20 -5.77 6.00 -3.51
CA THR A 20 -5.44 4.69 -2.94
C THR A 20 -5.40 4.76 -1.41
N ARG A 21 -4.91 5.88 -0.81
CA ARG A 21 -4.96 6.11 0.63
C ARG A 21 -6.40 6.25 1.16
N GLU A 22 -7.28 6.92 0.45
CA GLU A 22 -8.71 6.97 0.80
C GLU A 22 -9.31 5.56 0.85
N ARG A 23 -8.94 4.68 -0.09
CA ARG A 23 -9.34 3.27 -0.08
C ARG A 23 -8.75 2.53 1.12
N THR A 24 -7.47 2.71 1.42
CA THR A 24 -6.83 2.14 2.61
C THR A 24 -7.57 2.53 3.89
N LEU A 25 -7.89 3.82 4.05
CA LEU A 25 -8.63 4.30 5.22
C LEU A 25 -10.06 3.74 5.27
N GLY A 26 -10.70 3.61 4.13
CA GLY A 26 -12.01 2.94 4.02
C GLY A 26 -11.97 1.47 4.44
N LEU A 27 -10.92 0.74 4.04
CA LEU A 27 -10.68 -0.64 4.47
C LEU A 27 -10.41 -0.73 5.98
N ILE A 28 -9.57 0.15 6.53
CA ILE A 28 -9.33 0.25 7.97
C ILE A 28 -10.65 0.41 8.74
N GLN A 29 -11.50 1.33 8.30
CA GLN A 29 -12.80 1.56 8.95
C GLN A 29 -13.72 0.34 8.83
N ALA A 30 -13.73 -0.33 7.67
CA ALA A 30 -14.54 -1.53 7.47
C ALA A 30 -14.06 -2.69 8.35
N TRP A 31 -12.75 -2.87 8.47
CA TRP A 31 -12.17 -3.86 9.38
C TRP A 31 -12.50 -3.56 10.83
N GLN A 32 -12.36 -2.31 11.28
CA GLN A 32 -12.69 -1.88 12.63
C GLN A 32 -14.17 -2.12 12.98
N ASN A 33 -15.06 -1.89 12.00
CA ASN A 33 -16.49 -2.14 12.18
C ASN A 33 -16.79 -3.65 12.29
N ALA A 34 -16.11 -4.49 11.50
CA ALA A 34 -16.33 -5.95 11.48
C ALA A 34 -15.60 -6.66 12.63
N MET A 35 -14.46 -6.13 13.07
CA MET A 35 -13.60 -6.69 14.13
C MET A 35 -12.98 -5.55 14.95
N PRO A 36 -13.70 -5.03 15.96
CA PRO A 36 -13.28 -3.81 16.69
C PRO A 36 -11.95 -3.88 17.41
N ASP A 37 -11.51 -5.05 17.85
CA ASP A 37 -10.24 -5.27 18.54
C ASP A 37 -9.06 -5.46 17.57
N LEU A 38 -9.32 -5.63 16.26
CA LEU A 38 -8.33 -5.87 15.21
C LEU A 38 -7.37 -7.03 15.54
N SER A 39 -7.85 -7.99 16.35
CA SER A 39 -7.04 -9.11 16.86
C SER A 39 -7.20 -10.33 15.97
N VAL A 40 -6.13 -10.69 15.27
CA VAL A 40 -6.06 -11.85 14.38
C VAL A 40 -5.07 -12.86 14.96
N THR A 41 -5.48 -14.12 15.04
CA THR A 41 -4.55 -15.20 15.41
C THR A 41 -3.49 -15.41 14.30
N PRO A 42 -2.26 -15.79 14.66
CA PRO A 42 -1.24 -16.11 13.67
C PRO A 42 -1.71 -17.18 12.69
N LEU A 43 -1.77 -16.85 11.41
CA LEU A 43 -2.11 -17.75 10.31
C LEU A 43 -1.12 -17.55 9.16
N PRO A 44 -0.73 -18.63 8.46
CA PRO A 44 0.10 -18.51 7.27
C PRO A 44 -0.56 -17.57 6.23
N GLY A 45 0.24 -16.64 5.68
CA GLY A 45 -0.24 -15.70 4.66
C GLY A 45 -1.06 -14.52 5.18
N MET A 46 -1.17 -14.36 6.51
CA MET A 46 -1.79 -13.19 7.14
C MET A 46 -0.77 -12.37 7.93
N ASN A 47 -1.08 -11.12 8.15
CA ASN A 47 -0.38 -10.23 9.08
C ASN A 47 -1.36 -9.63 10.07
N PRO A 48 -0.90 -9.18 11.25
CA PRO A 48 -1.75 -8.34 12.10
C PRO A 48 -2.20 -7.10 11.32
N PRO A 49 -3.48 -6.70 11.37
CA PRO A 49 -3.97 -5.55 10.60
C PRO A 49 -3.17 -4.26 10.84
N LEU A 50 -2.84 -3.95 12.09
CA LEU A 50 -2.03 -2.76 12.42
C LEU A 50 -0.61 -2.84 11.85
N TRP A 51 -0.02 -4.04 11.76
CA TRP A 51 1.27 -4.22 11.11
C TRP A 51 1.16 -3.97 9.60
N GLU A 52 0.14 -4.52 8.96
CA GLU A 52 -0.10 -4.40 7.52
C GLU A 52 -0.21 -2.92 7.10
N TRP A 53 -1.01 -2.15 7.82
CA TRP A 53 -1.21 -0.72 7.52
C TRP A 53 0.00 0.14 7.88
N GLY A 54 0.69 -0.16 8.96
CA GLY A 54 1.94 0.51 9.33
C GLY A 54 3.06 0.24 8.34
N HIS A 55 3.13 -0.98 7.79
CA HIS A 55 4.08 -1.36 6.73
C HIS A 55 3.84 -0.58 5.43
N ILE A 56 2.58 -0.32 5.05
CA ILE A 56 2.25 0.57 3.92
C ILE A 56 2.90 1.95 4.12
N ALA A 57 2.70 2.55 5.30
CA ALA A 57 3.27 3.85 5.61
C ALA A 57 4.79 3.81 5.60
N TRP A 58 5.39 2.83 6.27
CA TRP A 58 6.83 2.65 6.32
C TRP A 58 7.48 2.50 4.94
N PHE A 59 6.90 1.69 4.06
CA PHE A 59 7.42 1.48 2.71
C PHE A 59 7.34 2.75 1.86
N GLN A 60 6.23 3.49 1.94
CA GLN A 60 6.11 4.77 1.27
C GLN A 60 7.11 5.79 1.82
N GLU A 61 7.25 5.89 3.15
CA GLU A 61 8.22 6.78 3.80
C GLU A 61 9.64 6.46 3.37
N TRP A 62 10.02 5.18 3.39
CA TRP A 62 11.36 4.72 3.03
C TRP A 62 11.77 5.25 1.66
N TRP A 63 10.93 5.05 0.65
CA TRP A 63 11.28 5.35 -0.72
C TRP A 63 11.04 6.80 -1.14
N THR A 64 10.00 7.46 -0.65
CA THR A 64 9.60 8.79 -1.14
C THR A 64 9.93 9.93 -0.20
N VAL A 65 10.12 9.66 1.11
CA VAL A 65 10.40 10.69 2.11
C VAL A 65 11.86 10.63 2.53
N ARG A 66 12.33 9.50 3.04
CA ARG A 66 13.66 9.34 3.62
C ARG A 66 14.78 9.24 2.59
N ASN A 67 14.51 8.68 1.43
CA ASN A 67 15.49 8.50 0.36
C ASN A 67 15.85 9.83 -0.31
N ARG A 68 17.01 10.39 0.02
CA ARG A 68 17.50 11.64 -0.58
C ARG A 68 17.86 11.51 -2.07
N GLN A 69 18.18 10.30 -2.51
CA GLN A 69 18.55 9.99 -3.89
C GLN A 69 17.39 9.43 -4.73
N ARG A 70 16.13 9.58 -4.27
CA ARG A 70 14.94 9.07 -4.97
C ARG A 70 14.83 9.49 -6.43
N HIS A 71 15.42 10.64 -6.81
CA HIS A 71 15.42 11.13 -8.18
C HIS A 71 16.23 10.27 -9.15
N LEU A 72 17.10 9.38 -8.65
CA LEU A 72 17.88 8.44 -9.45
C LEU A 72 17.09 7.18 -9.85
N GLY A 73 15.86 7.00 -9.37
CA GLY A 73 15.01 5.85 -9.66
C GLY A 73 15.71 4.53 -9.31
N THR A 74 15.75 3.57 -10.22
CA THR A 74 16.36 2.25 -10.00
C THR A 74 17.86 2.28 -9.71
N ARG A 75 18.54 3.40 -9.93
CA ARG A 75 19.96 3.58 -9.59
C ARG A 75 20.18 4.12 -8.17
N SER A 76 19.10 4.46 -7.48
CA SER A 76 19.17 4.87 -6.08
C SER A 76 19.63 3.71 -5.18
N PRO A 77 20.49 3.95 -4.18
CA PRO A 77 20.79 2.94 -3.18
C PRO A 77 19.51 2.55 -2.42
N SER A 78 19.47 1.31 -1.96
CA SER A 78 18.33 0.79 -1.18
C SER A 78 18.44 1.06 0.32
N SER A 79 19.60 1.53 0.78
CA SER A 79 19.88 1.83 2.21
C SER A 79 21.15 2.67 2.32
N GLY A 80 21.46 3.14 3.50
CA GLY A 80 22.74 3.80 3.83
C GLY A 80 22.58 5.24 4.32
N ALA A 81 23.69 6.00 4.26
CA ALA A 81 23.78 7.36 4.80
C ALA A 81 22.91 8.41 4.09
N ASP A 82 22.37 8.07 2.93
CA ASP A 82 21.52 8.95 2.12
C ASP A 82 20.03 8.84 2.49
N PHE A 83 19.70 8.20 3.61
CA PHE A 83 18.35 8.10 4.13
C PHE A 83 18.19 8.97 5.38
N ASP A 84 17.12 9.77 5.41
CA ASP A 84 16.75 10.54 6.58
C ASP A 84 16.17 9.64 7.69
N ALA A 85 16.10 10.16 8.91
CA ALA A 85 15.43 9.47 10.00
C ALA A 85 13.94 9.31 9.71
N SER A 86 13.34 8.23 10.23
CA SER A 86 11.91 8.00 10.11
C SER A 86 11.09 9.01 10.92
N LEU A 87 9.90 9.34 10.44
CA LEU A 87 8.88 10.13 11.14
C LEU A 87 8.33 9.39 12.37
N LEU A 88 8.29 8.05 12.30
CA LEU A 88 7.91 7.20 13.42
C LEU A 88 9.16 6.61 14.05
N ARG A 89 9.29 6.75 15.37
CA ARG A 89 10.36 6.15 16.12
C ARG A 89 10.36 4.62 15.95
N ASP A 90 11.55 4.04 15.75
CA ASP A 90 11.79 2.59 15.63
C ASP A 90 11.03 1.92 14.47
N ALA A 91 10.54 2.70 13.47
CA ALA A 91 9.73 2.18 12.36
C ALA A 91 10.41 1.04 11.59
N ASP A 92 11.74 1.08 11.42
CA ASP A 92 12.49 0.04 10.71
C ASP A 92 12.43 -1.30 11.48
N ALA A 93 12.55 -1.26 12.80
CA ALA A 93 12.43 -2.44 13.66
C ALA A 93 10.98 -2.98 13.74
N LEU A 94 9.98 -2.16 13.44
CA LEU A 94 8.59 -2.55 13.46
C LEU A 94 8.12 -3.09 12.11
N TYR A 95 8.52 -2.45 10.99
CA TYR A 95 7.85 -2.64 9.71
C TYR A 95 8.74 -3.09 8.55
N ASN A 96 10.08 -3.17 8.72
CA ASN A 96 10.93 -3.68 7.66
C ASN A 96 10.72 -5.18 7.44
N SER A 97 9.93 -5.55 6.45
CA SER A 97 9.58 -6.95 6.19
C SER A 97 10.77 -7.84 5.81
N SER A 98 11.92 -7.24 5.45
CA SER A 98 13.16 -7.98 5.17
C SER A 98 13.93 -8.39 6.44
N GLU A 99 13.67 -7.72 7.57
CA GLU A 99 14.36 -7.91 8.84
C GLU A 99 13.43 -8.42 9.95
N VAL A 100 12.14 -8.01 9.90
CA VAL A 100 11.13 -8.41 10.87
C VAL A 100 10.54 -9.76 10.47
N ALA A 101 10.89 -10.80 11.21
CA ALA A 101 10.37 -12.15 10.99
C ALA A 101 8.83 -12.17 11.06
N HIS A 102 8.18 -12.94 10.17
CA HIS A 102 6.73 -12.99 10.09
C HIS A 102 6.08 -13.30 11.44
N ASP A 103 6.56 -14.33 12.14
CA ASP A 103 5.97 -14.80 13.40
C ASP A 103 6.12 -13.79 14.54
N SER A 104 7.11 -12.89 14.47
CA SER A 104 7.29 -11.86 15.50
C SER A 104 6.32 -10.69 15.40
N ARG A 105 5.64 -10.50 14.27
CA ARG A 105 4.76 -9.34 14.01
C ARG A 105 3.61 -9.21 14.99
N TRP A 106 3.16 -10.32 15.58
CA TRP A 106 2.08 -10.34 16.60
C TRP A 106 2.52 -9.87 17.99
N SER A 107 3.83 -9.85 18.26
CA SER A 107 4.40 -9.45 19.55
C SER A 107 5.09 -8.08 19.54
N LEU A 108 5.09 -7.39 18.40
CA LEU A 108 5.70 -6.07 18.28
C LEU A 108 4.88 -5.00 19.02
N PRO A 109 5.54 -4.02 19.63
CA PRO A 109 4.87 -2.88 20.26
C PRO A 109 4.39 -1.87 19.20
N LEU A 110 3.45 -2.31 18.36
CA LEU A 110 2.91 -1.48 17.27
C LEU A 110 2.14 -0.28 17.85
N PRO A 111 2.13 0.87 17.15
CA PRO A 111 1.18 1.94 17.44
C PRO A 111 -0.26 1.42 17.42
N ASP A 112 -1.11 2.02 18.21
CA ASP A 112 -2.55 1.79 18.13
C ASP A 112 -3.12 2.27 16.78
N LEU A 113 -4.42 2.07 16.58
CA LEU A 113 -5.08 2.46 15.33
C LEU A 113 -4.93 3.96 15.04
N ALA A 114 -5.09 4.81 16.05
CA ALA A 114 -4.96 6.27 15.88
C ALA A 114 -3.52 6.67 15.50
N GLY A 115 -2.53 6.06 16.15
CA GLY A 115 -1.11 6.26 15.83
C GLY A 115 -0.75 5.76 14.43
N THR A 116 -1.29 4.62 14.02
CA THR A 116 -1.12 4.06 12.66
C THR A 116 -1.73 4.98 11.60
N GLN A 117 -2.95 5.47 11.82
CA GLN A 117 -3.60 6.43 10.92
C GLN A 117 -2.86 7.77 10.84
N ALA A 118 -2.35 8.27 11.97
CA ALA A 118 -1.54 9.48 12.00
C ALA A 118 -0.23 9.30 11.20
N TYR A 119 0.43 8.16 11.33
CA TYR A 119 1.63 7.83 10.55
C TYR A 119 1.34 7.78 9.06
N LEU A 120 0.28 7.07 8.64
CA LEU A 120 -0.20 7.03 7.26
C LEU A 120 -0.45 8.43 6.68
N ALA A 121 -1.10 9.31 7.44
CA ALA A 121 -1.42 10.67 7.01
C ALA A 121 -0.15 11.54 6.85
N GLN A 122 0.76 11.49 7.84
CA GLN A 122 2.01 12.27 7.81
C GLN A 122 2.90 11.85 6.63
N VAL A 123 3.04 10.55 6.41
CA VAL A 123 3.85 10.01 5.30
C VAL A 123 3.28 10.41 3.95
N LEU A 124 1.96 10.29 3.76
CA LEU A 124 1.33 10.73 2.51
C LEU A 124 1.59 12.21 2.24
N GLN A 125 1.36 13.07 3.24
CA GLN A 125 1.57 14.51 3.08
C GLN A 125 3.02 14.81 2.69
N ARG A 126 4.01 14.26 3.41
CA ARG A 126 5.42 14.46 3.10
C ARG A 126 5.81 13.94 1.70
N SER A 127 5.25 12.80 1.32
CA SER A 127 5.46 12.23 -0.02
C SER A 127 4.93 13.17 -1.12
N LEU A 128 3.74 13.75 -0.93
CA LEU A 128 3.15 14.70 -1.86
C LEU A 128 3.93 16.03 -1.91
N ASP A 129 4.40 16.53 -0.77
CA ASP A 129 5.25 17.72 -0.71
C ASP A 129 6.53 17.53 -1.54
N HIS A 130 7.23 16.41 -1.38
CA HIS A 130 8.43 16.09 -2.16
C HIS A 130 8.14 15.90 -3.64
N LEU A 131 6.98 15.36 -4.02
CA LEU A 131 6.57 15.25 -5.41
C LEU A 131 6.34 16.64 -6.03
N GLN A 132 5.69 17.54 -5.28
CA GLN A 132 5.47 18.92 -5.70
C GLN A 132 6.79 19.69 -5.83
N ASP A 133 7.72 19.54 -4.88
CA ASP A 133 9.05 20.16 -4.94
C ASP A 133 9.82 19.70 -6.18
N ALA A 134 9.76 18.40 -6.50
CA ALA A 134 10.37 17.85 -7.69
C ALA A 134 9.77 18.43 -8.99
N LEU A 135 8.46 18.67 -9.02
CA LEU A 135 7.79 19.34 -10.13
C LEU A 135 8.26 20.77 -10.31
N VAL A 136 8.30 21.56 -9.22
CA VAL A 136 8.75 22.96 -9.25
C VAL A 136 10.21 23.06 -9.68
N ALA A 137 11.05 22.12 -9.29
CA ALA A 137 12.46 22.04 -9.69
C ALA A 137 12.66 21.54 -11.13
N GLY A 138 11.59 21.23 -11.89
CA GLY A 138 11.67 20.68 -13.24
C GLY A 138 12.18 19.24 -13.32
N GLN A 139 12.30 18.56 -12.19
CA GLN A 139 12.79 17.17 -12.08
C GLN A 139 11.66 16.12 -12.18
N GLY A 140 10.39 16.56 -12.11
CA GLY A 140 9.22 15.69 -12.06
C GLY A 140 8.76 15.12 -13.41
N ALA A 141 9.58 15.20 -14.48
CA ALA A 141 9.17 14.78 -15.83
C ALA A 141 9.82 13.46 -16.30
N SER A 142 10.87 12.97 -15.63
CA SER A 142 11.53 11.74 -16.05
C SER A 142 10.93 10.50 -15.37
N ASP A 143 11.04 9.37 -16.07
CA ASP A 143 10.59 8.08 -15.53
C ASP A 143 11.38 7.68 -14.28
N GLU A 144 12.68 7.98 -14.24
CA GLU A 144 13.51 7.74 -13.06
C GLU A 144 13.05 8.58 -11.86
N ALA A 145 12.80 9.87 -12.08
CA ALA A 145 12.36 10.75 -11.02
C ALA A 145 11.02 10.34 -10.41
N LEU A 146 10.13 9.75 -11.19
CA LEU A 146 8.80 9.29 -10.75
C LEU A 146 8.74 7.82 -10.32
N TYR A 147 9.87 7.09 -10.42
CA TYR A 147 9.90 5.65 -10.19
C TYR A 147 9.35 5.25 -8.82
N PHE A 148 9.81 5.90 -7.74
CA PHE A 148 9.41 5.51 -6.38
C PHE A 148 7.96 5.86 -6.05
N TRP A 149 7.41 6.95 -6.60
CA TRP A 149 5.97 7.25 -6.43
C TRP A 149 5.08 6.21 -7.12
N ARG A 150 5.52 5.68 -8.27
CA ARG A 150 4.83 4.56 -8.93
C ARG A 150 4.95 3.27 -8.13
N LEU A 151 6.14 3.01 -7.58
CA LEU A 151 6.41 1.83 -6.76
C LEU A 151 5.53 1.80 -5.51
N VAL A 152 5.49 2.90 -4.75
CA VAL A 152 4.71 2.96 -3.51
C VAL A 152 3.20 2.95 -3.76
N LEU A 153 2.73 3.53 -4.86
CA LEU A 153 1.33 3.43 -5.29
C LEU A 153 0.92 1.96 -5.53
N GLN A 154 1.74 1.21 -6.27
CA GLN A 154 1.48 -0.20 -6.55
C GLN A 154 1.57 -1.06 -5.29
N HIS A 155 2.51 -0.75 -4.41
CA HIS A 155 2.67 -1.43 -3.14
C HIS A 155 1.44 -1.24 -2.23
N GLU A 156 0.94 -0.03 -2.08
CA GLU A 156 -0.26 0.24 -1.29
C GLU A 156 -1.50 -0.41 -1.92
N ASP A 157 -1.66 -0.38 -3.26
CA ASP A 157 -2.75 -1.08 -3.95
C ASP A 157 -2.68 -2.61 -3.70
N MET A 158 -1.49 -3.21 -3.70
CA MET A 158 -1.28 -4.64 -3.38
C MET A 158 -1.71 -4.96 -1.94
N HIS A 159 -1.35 -4.12 -0.97
CA HIS A 159 -1.76 -4.29 0.43
C HIS A 159 -3.26 -4.03 0.66
N ASN A 160 -3.88 -3.18 -0.14
CA ASN A 160 -5.33 -3.04 -0.17
C ASN A 160 -6.03 -4.31 -0.68
N GLU A 161 -5.46 -4.98 -1.67
CA GLU A 161 -5.94 -6.30 -2.11
C GLU A 161 -5.72 -7.36 -1.02
N ALA A 162 -4.55 -7.31 -0.35
CA ALA A 162 -4.27 -8.19 0.79
C ALA A 162 -5.29 -8.02 1.91
N SER A 163 -5.64 -6.79 2.28
CA SER A 163 -6.68 -6.51 3.28
C SER A 163 -8.02 -7.13 2.92
N VAL A 164 -8.39 -7.17 1.64
CA VAL A 164 -9.65 -7.78 1.18
C VAL A 164 -9.58 -9.30 1.29
N TYR A 165 -8.53 -9.96 0.78
CA TYR A 165 -8.47 -11.43 0.85
C TYR A 165 -8.27 -11.94 2.29
N MET A 166 -7.57 -11.20 3.14
CA MET A 166 -7.45 -11.54 4.56
C MET A 166 -8.80 -11.45 5.27
N ALA A 167 -9.58 -10.38 5.03
CA ALA A 167 -10.94 -10.28 5.56
C ALA A 167 -11.82 -11.43 5.10
N GLN A 168 -11.77 -11.81 3.83
CA GLN A 168 -12.49 -12.98 3.29
C GLN A 168 -12.05 -14.27 3.98
N GLY A 169 -10.76 -14.48 4.18
CA GLY A 169 -10.22 -15.64 4.89
C GLY A 169 -10.68 -15.75 6.34
N LEU A 170 -10.99 -14.63 6.97
CA LEU A 170 -11.55 -14.54 8.33
C LEU A 170 -13.08 -14.55 8.35
N GLY A 171 -13.75 -14.58 7.20
CA GLY A 171 -15.20 -14.51 7.10
C GLY A 171 -15.77 -13.12 7.44
N LEU A 172 -14.97 -12.07 7.35
CA LEU A 172 -15.44 -10.71 7.57
C LEU A 172 -16.14 -10.17 6.32
N GLU A 173 -17.28 -9.54 6.51
CA GLU A 173 -18.02 -8.88 5.43
C GLU A 173 -17.52 -7.44 5.27
N LEU A 174 -16.92 -7.14 4.11
CA LEU A 174 -16.52 -5.79 3.73
C LEU A 174 -17.52 -5.19 2.74
N PRO A 175 -17.69 -3.85 2.75
CA PRO A 175 -18.52 -3.17 1.75
C PRO A 175 -18.07 -3.49 0.31
N PRO A 176 -18.97 -3.87 -0.60
CA PRO A 176 -18.61 -4.24 -1.98
C PRO A 176 -17.79 -3.19 -2.72
N ALA A 177 -18.05 -1.91 -2.49
CA ALA A 177 -17.30 -0.80 -3.08
C ALA A 177 -15.80 -0.80 -2.72
N LEU A 178 -15.41 -1.41 -1.60
CA LEU A 178 -14.01 -1.55 -1.20
C LEU A 178 -13.36 -2.81 -1.78
N CYS A 179 -14.17 -3.84 -2.09
CA CYS A 179 -13.70 -5.12 -2.64
C CYS A 179 -13.44 -5.04 -4.14
N TRP A 180 -14.17 -4.19 -4.86
CA TRP A 180 -14.09 -4.07 -6.32
C TRP A 180 -13.67 -2.65 -6.70
N ARG A 181 -12.62 -2.56 -7.51
CA ARG A 181 -12.27 -1.29 -8.14
C ARG A 181 -13.06 -1.21 -9.45
N GLU A 182 -14.01 -0.30 -9.54
CA GLU A 182 -14.63 -0.02 -10.82
C GLU A 182 -13.57 0.39 -11.86
N PRO A 183 -13.58 -0.17 -13.08
CA PRO A 183 -12.72 0.34 -14.15
C PRO A 183 -13.05 1.82 -14.35
N ALA A 184 -12.00 2.69 -14.37
CA ALA A 184 -12.19 4.10 -14.63
C ALA A 184 -13.11 4.27 -15.86
N SER A 185 -14.20 5.00 -15.70
CA SER A 185 -15.20 5.26 -16.74
C SER A 185 -14.53 5.92 -17.95
N GLY A 186 -14.24 5.14 -18.99
CA GLY A 186 -13.55 5.59 -20.21
C GLY A 186 -13.26 4.48 -21.22
N ALA A 187 -13.38 3.21 -20.83
CA ALA A 187 -13.29 2.10 -21.77
C ALA A 187 -14.69 1.50 -21.95
N ALA A 188 -15.21 1.55 -23.17
CA ALA A 188 -16.49 0.96 -23.57
C ALA A 188 -16.64 -0.45 -22.97
N ALA A 189 -17.76 -0.67 -22.27
CA ALA A 189 -18.16 -1.97 -21.76
C ALA A 189 -18.28 -2.97 -22.93
N ALA A 190 -17.20 -3.71 -23.19
CA ALA A 190 -17.31 -4.93 -23.95
C ALA A 190 -18.09 -5.92 -23.10
N GLN A 191 -19.31 -6.22 -23.52
CA GLN A 191 -20.22 -7.18 -22.90
C GLN A 191 -19.48 -8.51 -22.71
N ALA A 192 -19.03 -8.79 -21.49
CA ALA A 192 -18.56 -10.11 -21.11
C ALA A 192 -19.79 -11.02 -21.09
N LYS A 193 -19.87 -11.96 -22.04
CA LYS A 193 -20.83 -13.06 -21.99
C LYS A 193 -20.62 -13.84 -20.69
N PRO A 194 -21.68 -14.25 -19.99
CA PRO A 194 -21.55 -15.08 -18.80
C PRO A 194 -20.87 -16.40 -19.20
N VAL A 195 -19.68 -16.63 -18.61
CA VAL A 195 -19.03 -17.94 -18.71
C VAL A 195 -19.84 -18.90 -17.84
N GLY A 196 -20.46 -19.88 -18.50
CA GLY A 196 -21.22 -20.92 -17.84
C GLY A 196 -20.35 -21.67 -16.82
N ARG A 197 -20.91 -21.93 -15.66
CA ARG A 197 -20.33 -22.84 -14.65
C ARG A 197 -20.07 -24.19 -15.28
N SER A 198 -18.82 -24.54 -15.51
CA SER A 198 -18.43 -25.91 -15.78
C SER A 198 -17.10 -26.22 -15.09
N GLY A 199 -17.16 -27.16 -14.15
CA GLY A 199 -16.05 -28.02 -13.76
C GLY A 199 -14.97 -27.39 -12.89
N GLY A 200 -15.07 -27.55 -11.56
CA GLY A 200 -13.94 -27.37 -10.66
C GLY A 200 -12.78 -28.28 -11.06
N ILE A 201 -11.58 -27.71 -11.20
CA ILE A 201 -10.36 -28.49 -11.37
C ILE A 201 -9.97 -29.03 -9.99
N TRP A 202 -10.08 -30.33 -9.84
CA TRP A 202 -9.61 -31.05 -8.65
C TRP A 202 -8.10 -31.23 -8.75
N VAL A 203 -7.30 -30.70 -7.81
CA VAL A 203 -5.86 -30.95 -7.70
C VAL A 203 -5.65 -31.99 -6.61
N PRO A 204 -5.12 -33.20 -6.92
CA PRO A 204 -4.83 -34.19 -5.89
C PRO A 204 -3.61 -33.76 -5.07
N ALA A 205 -3.71 -33.93 -3.74
CA ALA A 205 -2.61 -33.78 -2.81
C ALA A 205 -1.53 -34.86 -3.08
N GLN A 206 -0.26 -34.42 -3.13
CA GLN A 206 0.90 -35.28 -2.94
C GLN A 206 1.55 -34.94 -1.60
#